data_15661e3b7174d6c93c7882bed7cca4a3
#
_entry.id   15661e3b7174d6c93c7882bed7cca4a3
#
_cell.length_a   1.000
_cell.length_b   1.000
_cell.length_c   1.000
_cell.angle_alpha   90.00
_cell.angle_beta   90.00
_cell.angle_gamma   90.00
#
_symmetry.space_group_name_H-M   'P 1'
#
loop_
_entity.id
_entity.type
_entity.pdbx_description
1 polymer ?
#
loop_
_entity_poly.entity_id
_entity_poly.type
_entity_poly.pdbx_seq_one_letter_code
_entity_poly.pdbx_strand_id
1 'polypeptide(L)'
;VTTPLTFSFANRAYKTVYEQTLRLLGVNESVVQAHQGMLENMLGLIHGRVYYNINNWYRGLLFLPSFKQNKSDMERMMGLTDPVDLVEDQALTTKQKIKKIPQVIRALYSMFTRFRNMDKLVHEFRQMFQGEYQSVKRESLHTLTIGQLVNESRRLDKQLLENWTTPIVNDFYVMMMNGRVHRWLEKVGIENPEVVQNNLLSGEEGIESTEPTKMLLRMCDYIRNNKALEASVLSNENSVLLNVIQTQDAEFYQQCQTYIELYGDRTMGELKLESITLRQDSSFMFAVLKNFLAKSDLTLATLAENEAKFRQEAEDTVMPLVRAQLGRRALGKFNKDLSALRDAIRNRENMRLARTRMFGLYRDIYSEIGEQLSFYGKLDEPRDVFYLTLEEIYAYNDGRGVQTHLQSLVAARKEEFAGYKSHDLPHHFWTKGAVYCNNTFEYPHKGDENVDFDASHLVGTGCYPGIVEEKIRLIFSPDDELNLNGQILCTVRTDPGWAPLFPTAGGIIVERGSTLSHSAVVARELGIPAIVGVPELTKILQDQEIIRMNGITGTIERLDSAVESALTEMSEAS
;
A
#
# COMPACT_ATOMS: atom_id res chain seq x y z
N VAL A 1 9.81 -9.25 -7.98
CA VAL A 1 9.13 -10.00 -9.06
C VAL A 1 7.77 -10.44 -8.52
N THR A 2 6.72 -10.39 -9.35
CA THR A 2 5.34 -10.80 -9.04
C THR A 2 5.01 -12.02 -9.87
N THR A 3 4.46 -13.05 -9.26
CA THR A 3 4.14 -14.31 -9.95
C THR A 3 2.97 -14.17 -10.94
N PRO A 4 2.85 -15.07 -11.92
CA PRO A 4 1.74 -15.09 -12.88
C PRO A 4 0.37 -15.16 -12.23
N LEU A 5 0.21 -15.94 -11.16
CA LEU A 5 -1.08 -16.04 -10.45
C LEU A 5 -1.49 -14.71 -9.82
N THR A 6 -0.58 -14.08 -9.09
CA THR A 6 -0.85 -12.77 -8.50
C THR A 6 -1.20 -11.72 -9.54
N PHE A 7 -0.45 -11.69 -10.66
CA PHE A 7 -0.75 -10.71 -11.71
C PHE A 7 -2.10 -10.96 -12.39
N SER A 8 -2.39 -12.20 -12.79
CA SER A 8 -3.67 -12.53 -13.45
C SER A 8 -4.87 -12.26 -12.53
N PHE A 9 -4.75 -12.56 -11.23
CA PHE A 9 -5.75 -12.21 -10.22
C PHE A 9 -5.91 -10.68 -10.09
N ALA A 10 -4.81 -9.94 -9.93
CA ALA A 10 -4.85 -8.49 -9.78
C ALA A 10 -5.45 -7.81 -11.03
N ASN A 11 -5.04 -8.23 -12.22
CA ASN A 11 -5.57 -7.69 -13.48
C ASN A 11 -7.07 -7.91 -13.62
N ARG A 12 -7.54 -9.12 -13.30
CA ARG A 12 -8.97 -9.45 -13.26
C ARG A 12 -9.74 -8.62 -12.23
N ALA A 13 -9.18 -8.47 -11.02
CA ALA A 13 -9.79 -7.66 -9.97
C ALA A 13 -9.91 -6.19 -10.39
N TYR A 14 -8.87 -5.61 -10.97
CA TYR A 14 -8.91 -4.25 -11.49
C TYR A 14 -9.96 -4.07 -12.59
N LYS A 15 -9.97 -4.96 -13.59
CA LYS A 15 -10.98 -4.96 -14.65
C LYS A 15 -12.38 -4.94 -14.05
N THR A 16 -12.70 -5.91 -13.19
CA THR A 16 -14.03 -6.08 -12.60
C THR A 16 -14.45 -4.85 -11.80
N VAL A 17 -13.59 -4.37 -10.91
CA VAL A 17 -13.88 -3.24 -10.01
C VAL A 17 -14.09 -1.94 -10.79
N TYR A 18 -13.24 -1.66 -11.79
CA TYR A 18 -13.40 -0.43 -12.60
C TYR A 18 -14.58 -0.52 -13.56
N GLU A 19 -14.89 -1.68 -14.09
CA GLU A 19 -16.09 -1.91 -14.88
C GLU A 19 -17.37 -1.62 -14.06
N GLN A 20 -17.45 -2.13 -12.84
CA GLN A 20 -18.54 -1.84 -11.91
C GLN A 20 -18.59 -0.35 -11.53
N THR A 21 -17.44 0.28 -11.37
CA THR A 21 -17.35 1.71 -11.06
C THR A 21 -17.91 2.57 -12.21
N LEU A 22 -17.60 2.24 -13.47
CA LEU A 22 -18.17 2.94 -14.61
C LEU A 22 -19.70 2.79 -14.68
N ARG A 23 -20.22 1.58 -14.43
CA ARG A 23 -21.68 1.36 -14.36
C ARG A 23 -22.31 2.17 -13.24
N LEU A 24 -21.67 2.23 -12.09
CA LEU A 24 -22.10 3.00 -10.93
C LEU A 24 -22.15 4.52 -11.22
N LEU A 25 -21.22 5.02 -12.04
CA LEU A 25 -21.22 6.40 -12.54
C LEU A 25 -22.27 6.64 -13.64
N GLY A 26 -23.04 5.64 -14.00
CA GLY A 26 -24.12 5.74 -15.00
C GLY A 26 -23.62 5.76 -16.45
N VAL A 27 -22.44 5.22 -16.70
CA VAL A 27 -21.93 4.99 -18.06
C VAL A 27 -22.76 3.88 -18.71
N ASN A 28 -23.22 4.12 -19.95
CA ASN A 28 -24.04 3.14 -20.67
C ASN A 28 -23.27 1.84 -20.94
N GLU A 29 -23.95 0.70 -20.86
CA GLU A 29 -23.33 -0.61 -21.05
C GLU A 29 -22.61 -0.73 -22.41
N SER A 30 -23.17 -0.19 -23.50
CA SER A 30 -22.52 -0.17 -24.82
C SER A 30 -21.19 0.59 -24.80
N VAL A 31 -21.05 1.62 -23.97
CA VAL A 31 -19.80 2.37 -23.80
C VAL A 31 -18.82 1.57 -22.95
N VAL A 32 -19.27 0.91 -21.89
CA VAL A 32 -18.45 0.02 -21.07
C VAL A 32 -17.86 -1.11 -21.94
N GLN A 33 -18.71 -1.73 -22.76
CA GLN A 33 -18.29 -2.79 -23.68
C GLN A 33 -17.27 -2.29 -24.74
N ALA A 34 -17.46 -1.09 -25.25
CA ALA A 34 -16.53 -0.49 -26.21
C ALA A 34 -15.14 -0.17 -25.59
N HIS A 35 -15.04 -0.12 -24.26
CA HIS A 35 -13.81 0.18 -23.54
C HIS A 35 -13.21 -1.04 -22.81
N GLN A 36 -13.65 -2.27 -23.13
CA GLN A 36 -13.11 -3.49 -22.51
C GLN A 36 -11.58 -3.57 -22.65
N GLY A 37 -11.03 -3.26 -23.83
CA GLY A 37 -9.57 -3.26 -24.03
C GLY A 37 -8.83 -2.27 -23.13
N MET A 38 -9.45 -1.13 -22.73
CA MET A 38 -8.89 -0.22 -21.73
C MET A 38 -8.93 -0.88 -20.33
N LEU A 39 -10.06 -1.47 -19.96
CA LEU A 39 -10.27 -2.07 -18.64
C LEU A 39 -9.40 -3.32 -18.43
N GLU A 40 -9.18 -4.11 -19.45
CA GLU A 40 -8.31 -5.30 -19.43
C GLU A 40 -6.82 -4.96 -19.32
N ASN A 41 -6.44 -3.74 -19.69
CA ASN A 41 -5.07 -3.27 -19.72
C ASN A 41 -4.82 -2.09 -18.77
N MET A 42 -5.48 -2.07 -17.60
CA MET A 42 -5.20 -1.09 -16.54
C MET A 42 -3.84 -1.35 -15.88
N LEU A 43 -3.42 -2.61 -15.87
CA LEU A 43 -2.12 -3.07 -15.39
C LEU A 43 -1.34 -3.75 -16.51
N GLY A 44 0.00 -3.72 -16.42
CA GLY A 44 0.90 -4.49 -17.25
C GLY A 44 1.91 -5.26 -16.41
N LEU A 45 2.33 -6.43 -16.87
CA LEU A 45 3.41 -7.22 -16.26
C LEU A 45 4.61 -7.18 -17.21
N ILE A 46 5.67 -6.49 -16.83
CA ILE A 46 6.88 -6.34 -17.63
C ILE A 46 8.04 -6.92 -16.83
N HIS A 47 8.67 -7.99 -17.34
CA HIS A 47 9.74 -8.72 -16.67
C HIS A 47 9.42 -8.99 -15.19
N GLY A 48 8.21 -9.50 -14.92
CA GLY A 48 7.75 -9.83 -13.57
C GLY A 48 7.45 -8.62 -12.65
N ARG A 49 7.48 -7.38 -13.16
CA ARG A 49 7.10 -6.18 -12.42
C ARG A 49 5.75 -5.64 -12.90
N VAL A 50 4.90 -5.28 -11.95
CA VAL A 50 3.57 -4.74 -12.24
C VAL A 50 3.66 -3.23 -12.45
N TYR A 51 3.15 -2.76 -13.58
CA TYR A 51 3.06 -1.35 -13.94
C TYR A 51 1.60 -0.91 -14.08
N TYR A 52 1.32 0.33 -13.73
CA TYR A 52 0.06 0.99 -14.08
C TYR A 52 0.14 1.52 -15.51
N ASN A 53 -0.87 1.23 -16.33
CA ASN A 53 -1.02 1.84 -17.64
C ASN A 53 -1.65 3.24 -17.48
N ILE A 54 -0.81 4.26 -17.31
CA ILE A 54 -1.23 5.63 -17.05
C ILE A 54 -2.16 6.16 -18.13
N ASN A 55 -1.95 5.81 -19.41
CA ASN A 55 -2.84 6.21 -20.50
C ASN A 55 -4.27 5.69 -20.30
N ASN A 56 -4.42 4.45 -19.89
CA ASN A 56 -5.74 3.87 -19.63
C ASN A 56 -6.37 4.46 -18.36
N TRP A 57 -5.58 4.81 -17.36
CA TRP A 57 -6.06 5.56 -16.21
C TRP A 57 -6.60 6.96 -16.60
N TYR A 58 -5.87 7.72 -17.42
CA TYR A 58 -6.35 9.01 -17.93
C TYR A 58 -7.62 8.87 -18.77
N ARG A 59 -7.71 7.83 -19.62
CA ARG A 59 -8.95 7.52 -20.37
C ARG A 59 -10.12 7.24 -19.44
N GLY A 60 -9.88 6.58 -18.31
CA GLY A 60 -10.88 6.37 -17.26
C GLY A 60 -11.37 7.70 -16.65
N LEU A 61 -10.49 8.68 -16.45
CA LEU A 61 -10.87 10.01 -15.93
C LEU A 61 -11.73 10.83 -16.92
N LEU A 62 -11.70 10.53 -18.23
CA LEU A 62 -12.57 11.21 -19.22
C LEU A 62 -14.07 10.92 -19.00
N PHE A 63 -14.41 9.89 -18.23
CA PHE A 63 -15.80 9.63 -17.83
C PHE A 63 -16.27 10.52 -16.68
N LEU A 64 -15.34 11.15 -15.94
CA LEU A 64 -15.63 12.08 -14.87
C LEU A 64 -15.74 13.51 -15.39
N PRO A 65 -16.56 14.37 -14.77
CA PRO A 65 -16.55 15.80 -15.07
C PRO A 65 -15.23 16.43 -14.62
N SER A 66 -14.81 17.52 -15.27
CA SER A 66 -13.60 18.28 -14.92
C SER A 66 -12.29 17.51 -15.07
N PHE A 67 -12.09 16.88 -16.23
CA PHE A 67 -10.92 16.04 -16.52
C PHE A 67 -9.57 16.66 -16.09
N LYS A 68 -9.29 17.91 -16.45
CA LYS A 68 -8.00 18.58 -16.13
C LYS A 68 -7.75 18.64 -14.62
N GLN A 69 -8.77 18.98 -13.84
CA GLN A 69 -8.65 19.03 -12.38
C GLN A 69 -8.46 17.64 -11.79
N ASN A 70 -9.25 16.67 -12.23
CA ASN A 70 -9.14 15.29 -11.75
C ASN A 70 -7.79 14.64 -12.13
N LYS A 71 -7.25 14.98 -13.31
CA LYS A 71 -5.92 14.55 -13.75
C LYS A 71 -4.85 15.08 -12.79
N SER A 72 -4.84 16.40 -12.55
CA SER A 72 -3.88 17.03 -11.62
C SER A 72 -3.99 16.49 -10.18
N ASP A 73 -5.22 16.34 -9.67
CA ASP A 73 -5.44 15.79 -8.32
C ASP A 73 -5.00 14.31 -8.22
N MET A 74 -5.17 13.52 -9.29
CA MET A 74 -4.71 12.13 -9.37
C MET A 74 -3.18 12.05 -9.45
N GLU A 75 -2.54 12.85 -10.30
CA GLU A 75 -1.08 12.91 -10.44
C GLU A 75 -0.43 13.23 -9.10
N ARG A 76 -0.96 14.22 -8.37
CA ARG A 76 -0.51 14.55 -7.01
C ARG A 76 -0.70 13.39 -6.02
N MET A 77 -1.85 12.72 -6.06
CA MET A 77 -2.13 11.56 -5.20
C MET A 77 -1.20 10.38 -5.50
N MET A 78 -0.80 10.20 -6.76
CA MET A 78 0.10 9.14 -7.19
C MET A 78 1.58 9.50 -7.05
N GLY A 79 1.91 10.77 -6.74
CA GLY A 79 3.29 11.25 -6.66
C GLY A 79 3.98 11.35 -8.02
N LEU A 80 3.22 11.62 -9.09
CA LEU A 80 3.78 11.84 -10.41
C LEU A 80 4.27 13.28 -10.54
N THR A 81 5.58 13.46 -10.70
CA THR A 81 6.21 14.78 -10.82
C THR A 81 6.12 15.35 -12.22
N ASP A 82 6.11 14.48 -13.23
CA ASP A 82 6.11 14.85 -14.63
C ASP A 82 4.88 14.30 -15.36
N PRO A 83 3.85 15.12 -15.57
CA PRO A 83 2.64 14.68 -16.25
C PRO A 83 2.90 14.38 -17.73
N VAL A 84 2.53 13.19 -18.18
CA VAL A 84 2.64 12.80 -19.57
C VAL A 84 1.34 13.15 -20.29
N ASP A 85 1.37 14.12 -21.20
CA ASP A 85 0.22 14.55 -22.02
C ASP A 85 0.01 13.67 -23.25
N LEU A 86 -0.17 12.35 -23.04
CA LEU A 86 -0.47 11.40 -24.14
C LEU A 86 -1.96 11.25 -24.44
N VAL A 87 -2.82 11.63 -23.52
CA VAL A 87 -4.27 11.66 -23.74
C VAL A 87 -4.67 13.10 -24.00
N GLU A 88 -4.67 13.47 -25.27
CA GLU A 88 -5.31 14.71 -25.69
C GLU A 88 -6.77 14.68 -25.24
N ASP A 89 -7.17 15.71 -24.52
CA ASP A 89 -8.59 16.06 -24.37
C ASP A 89 -9.10 16.37 -25.78
N GLN A 90 -9.44 15.31 -26.54
CA GLN A 90 -9.95 15.46 -27.90
C GLN A 90 -11.10 16.43 -27.78
N ALA A 91 -10.89 17.64 -28.32
CA ALA A 91 -11.84 18.71 -28.26
C ALA A 91 -13.17 18.24 -28.86
N LEU A 92 -14.03 17.72 -27.96
CA LEU A 92 -15.34 17.22 -28.34
C LEU A 92 -16.06 18.35 -29.11
N THR A 93 -16.58 18.01 -30.27
CA THR A 93 -17.44 18.94 -31.00
C THR A 93 -18.63 19.37 -30.13
N THR A 94 -19.19 20.55 -30.37
CA THR A 94 -20.33 21.07 -29.59
C THR A 94 -21.48 20.05 -29.54
N LYS A 95 -21.73 19.32 -30.64
CA LYS A 95 -22.76 18.26 -30.69
C LYS A 95 -22.43 17.08 -29.76
N GLN A 96 -21.17 16.67 -29.68
CA GLN A 96 -20.73 15.58 -28.78
C GLN A 96 -20.79 16.02 -27.32
N LYS A 97 -20.44 17.30 -27.00
CA LYS A 97 -20.59 17.85 -25.64
C LYS A 97 -22.05 17.85 -25.20
N ILE A 98 -22.96 18.30 -26.05
CA ILE A 98 -24.41 18.30 -25.76
C ILE A 98 -24.92 16.87 -25.55
N LYS A 99 -24.50 15.89 -26.35
CA LYS A 99 -24.90 14.48 -26.21
C LYS A 99 -24.40 13.84 -24.91
N LYS A 100 -23.29 14.32 -24.36
CA LYS A 100 -22.72 13.82 -23.07
C LYS A 100 -23.37 14.47 -21.83
N ILE A 101 -24.10 15.62 -21.97
CA ILE A 101 -24.69 16.32 -20.82
C ILE A 101 -25.52 15.42 -19.91
N PRO A 102 -26.44 14.55 -20.39
CA PRO A 102 -27.23 13.69 -19.51
C PRO A 102 -26.38 12.71 -18.71
N GLN A 103 -25.31 12.18 -19.30
CA GLN A 103 -24.36 11.28 -18.62
C GLN A 103 -23.59 12.04 -17.54
N VAL A 104 -23.09 13.24 -17.83
CA VAL A 104 -22.39 14.10 -16.87
C VAL A 104 -23.29 14.46 -15.68
N ILE A 105 -24.55 14.83 -15.93
CA ILE A 105 -25.53 15.13 -14.87
C ILE A 105 -25.77 13.89 -14.00
N ARG A 106 -25.92 12.71 -14.61
CA ARG A 106 -26.12 11.44 -13.89
C ARG A 106 -24.90 11.10 -13.04
N ALA A 107 -23.69 11.24 -13.58
CA ALA A 107 -22.45 11.02 -12.86
C ALA A 107 -22.30 11.98 -11.67
N LEU A 108 -22.54 13.28 -11.86
CA LEU A 108 -22.51 14.29 -10.80
C LEU A 108 -23.54 13.99 -9.70
N TYR A 109 -24.76 13.62 -10.07
CA TYR A 109 -25.81 13.25 -9.12
C TYR A 109 -25.43 11.98 -8.34
N SER A 110 -24.93 10.95 -9.03
CA SER A 110 -24.46 9.72 -8.43
C SER A 110 -23.31 9.97 -7.43
N MET A 111 -22.30 10.74 -7.84
CA MET A 111 -21.18 11.11 -6.95
C MET A 111 -21.67 11.93 -5.76
N PHE A 112 -22.49 12.96 -5.97
CA PHE A 112 -23.01 13.81 -4.90
C PHE A 112 -23.79 13.03 -3.85
N THR A 113 -24.71 12.15 -4.29
CA THR A 113 -25.51 11.32 -3.37
C THR A 113 -24.65 10.33 -2.59
N ARG A 114 -23.61 9.74 -3.22
CA ARG A 114 -22.69 8.81 -2.57
C ARG A 114 -21.79 9.51 -1.58
N PHE A 115 -21.20 10.63 -1.95
CA PHE A 115 -20.36 11.42 -1.04
C PHE A 115 -21.14 11.92 0.17
N ARG A 116 -22.40 12.28 0.00
CA ARG A 116 -23.27 12.66 1.12
C ARG A 116 -23.59 11.52 2.07
N ASN A 117 -23.62 10.28 1.54
CA ASN A 117 -23.96 9.07 2.30
C ASN A 117 -22.74 8.15 2.50
N MET A 118 -21.51 8.71 2.48
CA MET A 118 -20.28 7.90 2.50
C MET A 118 -20.21 7.00 3.73
N ASP A 119 -20.55 7.51 4.92
CA ASP A 119 -20.50 6.73 6.16
C ASP A 119 -21.44 5.51 6.11
N LYS A 120 -22.63 5.68 5.54
CA LYS A 120 -23.57 4.58 5.33
C LYS A 120 -23.00 3.55 4.35
N LEU A 121 -22.45 3.99 3.21
CA LEU A 121 -21.84 3.10 2.21
C LEU A 121 -20.66 2.31 2.78
N VAL A 122 -19.82 2.96 3.56
CA VAL A 122 -18.67 2.32 4.23
C VAL A 122 -19.16 1.30 5.26
N HIS A 123 -20.18 1.64 6.05
CA HIS A 123 -20.77 0.71 7.01
C HIS A 123 -21.35 -0.53 6.33
N GLU A 124 -22.16 -0.34 5.28
CA GLU A 124 -22.76 -1.43 4.49
C GLU A 124 -21.69 -2.30 3.84
N PHE A 125 -20.65 -1.69 3.27
CA PHE A 125 -19.51 -2.42 2.71
C PHE A 125 -18.78 -3.25 3.76
N ARG A 126 -18.52 -2.69 4.95
CA ARG A 126 -17.84 -3.41 6.04
C ARG A 126 -18.67 -4.60 6.53
N GLN A 127 -19.98 -4.44 6.66
CA GLN A 127 -20.89 -5.54 7.05
C GLN A 127 -20.89 -6.65 5.99
N MET A 128 -21.06 -6.30 4.72
CA MET A 128 -21.00 -7.25 3.61
C MET A 128 -19.68 -8.00 3.59
N PHE A 129 -18.56 -7.26 3.64
CA PHE A 129 -17.24 -7.84 3.61
C PHE A 129 -16.99 -8.78 4.79
N GLN A 130 -17.33 -8.37 6.01
CA GLN A 130 -17.16 -9.20 7.20
C GLN A 130 -17.99 -10.48 7.14
N GLY A 131 -19.22 -10.41 6.64
CA GLY A 131 -20.06 -11.59 6.43
C GLY A 131 -19.43 -12.58 5.46
N GLU A 132 -18.93 -12.11 4.30
CA GLU A 132 -18.28 -12.94 3.31
C GLU A 132 -16.94 -13.50 3.81
N TYR A 133 -16.15 -12.69 4.52
CA TYR A 133 -14.89 -13.11 5.10
C TYR A 133 -15.07 -14.26 6.11
N GLN A 134 -16.09 -14.17 6.97
CA GLN A 134 -16.41 -15.20 7.95
C GLN A 134 -17.09 -16.44 7.33
N SER A 135 -17.71 -16.31 6.15
CA SER A 135 -18.34 -17.45 5.48
C SER A 135 -17.34 -18.48 4.97
N VAL A 136 -16.10 -18.04 4.69
CA VAL A 136 -15.02 -18.94 4.27
C VAL A 136 -14.38 -19.57 5.51
N LYS A 137 -14.64 -20.86 5.70
CA LYS A 137 -14.04 -21.63 6.80
C LYS A 137 -12.65 -22.10 6.38
N ARG A 138 -11.65 -21.26 6.64
CA ARG A 138 -10.25 -21.51 6.23
C ARG A 138 -9.71 -22.83 6.74
N GLU A 139 -10.03 -23.19 7.99
CA GLU A 139 -9.62 -24.43 8.66
C GLU A 139 -10.15 -25.70 7.98
N SER A 140 -11.16 -25.58 7.13
CA SER A 140 -11.75 -26.70 6.41
C SER A 140 -11.51 -26.69 4.89
N LEU A 141 -10.72 -25.76 4.36
CA LEU A 141 -10.41 -25.70 2.92
C LEU A 141 -9.77 -27.00 2.41
N HIS A 142 -8.95 -27.64 3.22
CA HIS A 142 -8.29 -28.93 2.90
C HIS A 142 -9.28 -30.09 2.70
N THR A 143 -10.54 -29.94 3.14
CA THR A 143 -11.58 -30.95 2.91
C THR A 143 -12.31 -30.78 1.57
N LEU A 144 -12.11 -29.65 0.87
CA LEU A 144 -12.73 -29.35 -0.40
C LEU A 144 -11.89 -29.93 -1.55
N THR A 145 -12.56 -30.39 -2.59
CA THR A 145 -11.89 -30.78 -3.85
C THR A 145 -11.44 -29.56 -4.62
N ILE A 146 -10.50 -29.72 -5.57
CA ILE A 146 -10.02 -28.64 -6.47
C ILE A 146 -11.21 -27.93 -7.13
N GLY A 147 -12.20 -28.71 -7.64
CA GLY A 147 -13.39 -28.12 -8.26
C GLY A 147 -14.24 -27.28 -7.31
N GLN A 148 -14.36 -27.68 -6.03
CA GLN A 148 -15.06 -26.89 -5.00
C GLN A 148 -14.26 -25.63 -4.63
N LEU A 149 -12.92 -25.71 -4.53
CA LEU A 149 -12.05 -24.56 -4.29
C LEU A 149 -12.10 -23.54 -5.45
N VAL A 150 -12.10 -24.00 -6.69
CA VAL A 150 -12.29 -23.14 -7.87
C VAL A 150 -13.67 -22.47 -7.85
N ASN A 151 -14.72 -23.21 -7.47
CA ASN A 151 -16.06 -22.63 -7.35
C ASN A 151 -16.15 -21.61 -6.22
N GLU A 152 -15.45 -21.85 -5.10
CA GLU A 152 -15.37 -20.89 -4.00
C GLU A 152 -14.65 -19.61 -4.42
N SER A 153 -13.54 -19.72 -5.17
CA SER A 153 -12.88 -18.55 -5.75
C SER A 153 -13.81 -17.75 -6.67
N ARG A 154 -14.58 -18.42 -7.56
CA ARG A 154 -15.58 -17.78 -8.42
C ARG A 154 -16.73 -17.14 -7.62
N ARG A 155 -17.14 -17.76 -6.51
CA ARG A 155 -18.15 -17.21 -5.60
C ARG A 155 -17.65 -15.91 -4.98
N LEU A 156 -16.40 -15.90 -4.49
CA LEU A 156 -15.78 -14.70 -3.93
C LEU A 156 -15.61 -13.58 -4.96
N ASP A 157 -15.26 -13.90 -6.22
CA ASP A 157 -15.23 -12.91 -7.30
C ASP A 157 -16.58 -12.18 -7.40
N LYS A 158 -17.66 -12.92 -7.41
CA LYS A 158 -19.01 -12.37 -7.52
C LYS A 158 -19.44 -11.59 -6.27
N GLN A 159 -19.12 -12.08 -5.08
CA GLN A 159 -19.55 -11.46 -3.82
C GLN A 159 -18.66 -10.28 -3.42
N LEU A 160 -17.35 -10.37 -3.64
CA LEU A 160 -16.40 -9.35 -3.22
C LEU A 160 -15.99 -8.42 -4.35
N LEU A 161 -15.44 -8.94 -5.48
CA LEU A 161 -14.89 -8.07 -6.52
C LEU A 161 -15.97 -7.25 -7.23
N GLU A 162 -17.13 -7.86 -7.56
CA GLU A 162 -18.23 -7.13 -8.18
C GLU A 162 -18.87 -6.09 -7.25
N ASN A 163 -18.68 -6.21 -5.94
CA ASN A 163 -19.21 -5.29 -4.92
C ASN A 163 -18.13 -4.35 -4.34
N TRP A 164 -16.92 -4.31 -4.92
CA TRP A 164 -15.78 -3.52 -4.43
C TRP A 164 -15.82 -2.05 -4.85
N THR A 165 -16.99 -1.47 -5.07
CA THR A 165 -17.12 -0.10 -5.58
C THR A 165 -16.95 0.97 -4.49
N THR A 166 -17.35 0.70 -3.24
CA THR A 166 -17.27 1.66 -2.15
C THR A 166 -15.83 2.14 -1.86
N PRO A 167 -14.81 1.26 -1.79
CA PRO A 167 -13.43 1.69 -1.66
C PRO A 167 -12.98 2.65 -2.77
N ILE A 168 -13.35 2.38 -4.03
CA ILE A 168 -13.00 3.23 -5.18
C ILE A 168 -13.70 4.59 -5.11
N VAL A 169 -14.98 4.61 -4.75
CA VAL A 169 -15.73 5.87 -4.56
C VAL A 169 -15.11 6.71 -3.44
N ASN A 170 -14.66 6.06 -2.36
CA ASN A 170 -13.96 6.74 -1.28
C ASN A 170 -12.58 7.27 -1.72
N ASP A 171 -11.84 6.55 -2.57
CA ASP A 171 -10.58 7.03 -3.14
C ASP A 171 -10.78 8.29 -3.99
N PHE A 172 -11.84 8.36 -4.80
CA PHE A 172 -12.21 9.58 -5.51
C PHE A 172 -12.58 10.71 -4.55
N TYR A 173 -13.28 10.39 -3.46
CA TYR A 173 -13.62 11.37 -2.44
C TYR A 173 -12.40 11.93 -1.72
N VAL A 174 -11.46 11.05 -1.33
CA VAL A 174 -10.15 11.46 -0.78
C VAL A 174 -9.42 12.39 -1.75
N MET A 175 -9.30 12.00 -3.02
CA MET A 175 -8.63 12.80 -4.05
C MET A 175 -9.22 14.21 -4.14
N MET A 176 -10.54 14.31 -4.23
CA MET A 176 -11.24 15.59 -4.33
C MET A 176 -11.08 16.45 -3.08
N MET A 177 -11.24 15.86 -1.89
CA MET A 177 -11.15 16.58 -0.62
C MET A 177 -9.71 17.01 -0.32
N ASN A 178 -8.72 16.17 -0.64
CA ASN A 178 -7.30 16.49 -0.53
C ASN A 178 -6.95 17.73 -1.38
N GLY A 179 -7.33 17.74 -2.64
CA GLY A 179 -7.12 18.91 -3.50
C GLY A 179 -7.90 20.16 -3.03
N ARG A 180 -9.09 19.99 -2.43
CA ARG A 180 -9.87 21.10 -1.90
C ARG A 180 -9.22 21.72 -0.66
N VAL A 181 -8.75 20.92 0.29
CA VAL A 181 -8.04 21.40 1.49
C VAL A 181 -6.74 22.08 1.08
N HIS A 182 -5.99 21.51 0.13
CA HIS A 182 -4.78 22.11 -0.39
C HIS A 182 -5.03 23.53 -0.94
N ARG A 183 -6.04 23.71 -1.78
CA ARG A 183 -6.42 25.02 -2.33
C ARG A 183 -6.87 26.04 -1.26
N TRP A 184 -7.41 25.58 -0.12
CA TRP A 184 -7.66 26.46 1.02
C TRP A 184 -6.36 27.02 1.62
N LEU A 185 -5.34 26.16 1.77
CA LEU A 185 -4.03 26.55 2.33
C LEU A 185 -3.28 27.49 1.39
N GLU A 186 -3.27 27.19 0.09
CA GLU A 186 -2.73 28.11 -0.94
C GLU A 186 -3.39 29.48 -0.88
N LYS A 187 -4.72 29.52 -0.76
CA LYS A 187 -5.51 30.75 -0.75
C LYS A 187 -5.20 31.66 0.44
N VAL A 188 -4.78 31.10 1.57
CA VAL A 188 -4.37 31.89 2.73
C VAL A 188 -2.87 32.12 2.81
N GLY A 189 -2.12 31.78 1.74
CA GLY A 189 -0.71 32.11 1.60
C GLY A 189 0.23 31.25 2.45
N ILE A 190 -0.11 30.01 2.73
CA ILE A 190 0.79 29.07 3.39
C ILE A 190 1.95 28.75 2.43
N GLU A 191 3.20 28.96 2.85
CA GLU A 191 4.40 28.75 2.03
C GLU A 191 4.61 27.29 1.63
N ASN A 192 4.35 26.34 2.54
CA ASN A 192 4.47 24.91 2.31
C ASN A 192 3.14 24.19 2.58
N PRO A 193 2.13 24.34 1.69
CA PRO A 193 0.78 23.86 1.97
C PRO A 193 0.72 22.33 2.13
N GLU A 194 1.60 21.57 1.49
CA GLU A 194 1.65 20.11 1.61
C GLU A 194 2.09 19.65 3.00
N VAL A 195 3.13 20.28 3.55
CA VAL A 195 3.64 19.97 4.90
C VAL A 195 2.58 20.32 5.97
N VAL A 196 1.99 21.51 5.86
CA VAL A 196 0.96 21.96 6.80
C VAL A 196 -0.29 21.09 6.70
N GLN A 197 -0.70 20.70 5.49
CA GLN A 197 -1.80 19.76 5.28
C GLN A 197 -1.52 18.41 5.94
N ASN A 198 -0.29 17.90 5.81
CA ASN A 198 0.11 16.66 6.46
C ASN A 198 0.00 16.74 7.98
N ASN A 199 0.45 17.84 8.59
CA ASN A 199 0.34 18.05 10.01
C ASN A 199 -1.13 18.16 10.49
N LEU A 200 -1.99 18.83 9.70
CA LEU A 200 -3.44 18.88 9.96
C LEU A 200 -4.12 17.51 9.91
N LEU A 201 -3.52 16.53 9.24
CA LEU A 201 -4.02 15.15 9.10
C LEU A 201 -3.41 14.18 10.12
N SER A 202 -2.49 14.61 10.98
CA SER A 202 -1.84 13.77 11.99
C SER A 202 -2.78 13.46 13.15
N GLY A 203 -2.55 12.34 13.85
CA GLY A 203 -3.26 11.96 15.07
C GLY A 203 -4.74 11.66 14.86
N GLU A 204 -5.09 11.00 13.78
CA GLU A 204 -6.49 10.62 13.53
C GLU A 204 -6.81 9.29 14.21
N GLU A 205 -7.76 9.30 15.13
CA GLU A 205 -8.20 8.08 15.83
C GLU A 205 -8.98 7.13 14.92
N GLY A 206 -8.91 5.83 15.22
CA GLY A 206 -9.70 4.80 14.55
C GLY A 206 -9.12 4.34 13.20
N ILE A 207 -7.83 4.55 12.96
CA ILE A 207 -7.11 4.00 11.80
C ILE A 207 -6.69 2.56 12.12
N GLU A 208 -7.37 1.58 11.54
CA GLU A 208 -7.11 0.15 11.79
C GLU A 208 -5.70 -0.32 11.35
N SER A 209 -5.00 0.43 10.51
CA SER A 209 -3.65 0.06 10.08
C SER A 209 -2.57 0.27 11.16
N THR A 210 -2.83 1.04 12.21
CA THR A 210 -1.93 1.20 13.36
C THR A 210 -2.22 0.20 14.49
N GLU A 211 -3.40 -0.40 14.53
CA GLU A 211 -3.80 -1.34 15.57
C GLU A 211 -2.90 -2.58 15.70
N PRO A 212 -2.37 -3.20 14.60
CA PRO A 212 -1.39 -4.27 14.72
C PRO A 212 -0.18 -3.87 15.54
N THR A 213 0.38 -2.67 15.28
CA THR A 213 1.52 -2.13 16.03
C THR A 213 1.18 -1.90 17.50
N LYS A 214 0.01 -1.30 17.78
CA LYS A 214 -0.45 -1.05 19.15
C LYS A 214 -0.68 -2.35 19.92
N MET A 215 -1.20 -3.39 19.26
CA MET A 215 -1.36 -4.69 19.90
C MET A 215 -0.02 -5.36 20.21
N LEU A 216 0.96 -5.31 19.30
CA LEU A 216 2.31 -5.81 19.58
C LEU A 216 2.99 -5.07 20.72
N LEU A 217 2.77 -3.76 20.88
CA LEU A 217 3.28 -3.00 22.03
C LEU A 217 2.65 -3.48 23.35
N ARG A 218 1.33 -3.75 23.39
CA ARG A 218 0.67 -4.34 24.57
C ARG A 218 1.25 -5.72 24.91
N MET A 219 1.48 -6.55 23.89
CA MET A 219 2.12 -7.87 24.03
C MET A 219 3.56 -7.72 24.55
N CYS A 220 4.29 -6.71 24.07
CA CYS A 220 5.62 -6.40 24.54
C CYS A 220 5.63 -5.99 26.04
N ASP A 221 4.67 -5.16 26.48
CA ASP A 221 4.52 -4.80 27.89
C ASP A 221 4.19 -6.03 28.76
N TYR A 222 3.39 -6.98 28.27
CA TYR A 222 3.14 -8.25 28.93
C TYR A 222 4.44 -9.05 29.11
N ILE A 223 5.26 -9.15 28.04
CA ILE A 223 6.56 -9.85 28.10
C ILE A 223 7.50 -9.19 29.11
N ARG A 224 7.64 -7.86 29.11
CA ARG A 224 8.49 -7.10 30.04
C ARG A 224 8.15 -7.35 31.50
N ASN A 225 6.87 -7.57 31.81
CA ASN A 225 6.40 -7.87 33.15
C ASN A 225 6.61 -9.33 33.57
N ASN A 226 7.00 -10.24 32.66
CA ASN A 226 7.28 -11.65 32.90
C ASN A 226 8.72 -11.98 32.50
N LYS A 227 9.66 -11.93 33.44
CA LYS A 227 11.10 -12.12 33.16
C LYS A 227 11.45 -13.50 32.60
N ALA A 228 10.70 -14.55 32.97
CA ALA A 228 10.91 -15.91 32.43
C ALA A 228 10.48 -15.96 30.96
N LEU A 229 9.37 -15.32 30.61
CA LEU A 229 8.88 -15.21 29.24
C LEU A 229 9.82 -14.35 28.40
N GLU A 230 10.29 -13.21 28.93
CA GLU A 230 11.24 -12.31 28.26
C GLU A 230 12.53 -13.06 27.88
N ALA A 231 13.12 -13.77 28.85
CA ALA A 231 14.32 -14.60 28.61
C ALA A 231 14.07 -15.66 27.53
N SER A 232 12.91 -16.31 27.55
CA SER A 232 12.53 -17.33 26.56
C SER A 232 12.36 -16.72 25.17
N VAL A 233 11.69 -15.57 25.05
CA VAL A 233 11.49 -14.87 23.76
C VAL A 233 12.84 -14.44 23.19
N LEU A 234 13.74 -13.90 23.99
CA LEU A 234 15.04 -13.40 23.53
C LEU A 234 16.02 -14.52 23.14
N SER A 235 15.97 -15.69 23.80
CA SER A 235 16.95 -16.77 23.61
C SER A 235 16.60 -17.78 22.51
N ASN A 236 15.33 -17.90 22.13
CA ASN A 236 14.90 -18.87 21.12
C ASN A 236 14.83 -18.27 19.72
N GLU A 237 14.96 -19.09 18.68
CA GLU A 237 14.72 -18.70 17.30
C GLU A 237 13.23 -18.37 17.06
N ASN A 238 12.97 -17.40 16.19
CA ASN A 238 11.60 -16.91 15.92
C ASN A 238 10.66 -18.02 15.42
N SER A 239 11.17 -18.95 14.64
CA SER A 239 10.42 -20.06 14.02
C SER A 239 9.83 -21.05 15.02
N VAL A 240 10.47 -21.22 16.19
CA VAL A 240 10.02 -22.18 17.22
C VAL A 240 9.26 -21.52 18.36
N LEU A 241 9.29 -20.18 18.46
CA LEU A 241 8.76 -19.45 19.61
C LEU A 241 7.29 -19.72 19.90
N LEU A 242 6.45 -19.80 18.87
CA LEU A 242 5.02 -20.04 19.08
C LEU A 242 4.77 -21.37 19.80
N ASN A 243 5.51 -22.42 19.45
CA ASN A 243 5.43 -23.75 20.08
C ASN A 243 5.98 -23.72 21.51
N VAL A 244 7.10 -23.02 21.74
CA VAL A 244 7.67 -22.85 23.09
C VAL A 244 6.69 -22.14 24.00
N ILE A 245 6.09 -21.03 23.54
CA ILE A 245 5.13 -20.23 24.31
C ILE A 245 3.85 -21.02 24.61
N GLN A 246 3.38 -21.87 23.70
CA GLN A 246 2.21 -22.73 23.92
C GLN A 246 2.31 -23.57 25.19
N THR A 247 3.52 -24.02 25.51
CA THR A 247 3.78 -24.86 26.70
C THR A 247 4.16 -24.06 27.93
N GLN A 248 4.69 -22.85 27.75
CA GLN A 248 5.26 -22.04 28.82
C GLN A 248 4.26 -21.04 29.42
N ASP A 249 3.44 -20.39 28.59
CA ASP A 249 2.54 -19.30 28.99
C ASP A 249 1.27 -19.31 28.12
N ALA A 250 0.21 -19.93 28.65
CA ALA A 250 -1.05 -20.10 27.94
C ALA A 250 -1.77 -18.77 27.66
N GLU A 251 -1.60 -17.76 28.53
CA GLU A 251 -2.22 -16.44 28.34
C GLU A 251 -1.54 -15.69 27.20
N PHE A 252 -0.22 -15.68 27.18
CA PHE A 252 0.53 -15.04 26.09
C PHE A 252 0.35 -15.79 24.76
N TYR A 253 0.27 -17.12 24.80
CA TYR A 253 -0.09 -17.93 23.62
C TYR A 253 -1.43 -17.50 23.04
N GLN A 254 -2.44 -17.28 23.89
CA GLN A 254 -3.76 -16.81 23.45
C GLN A 254 -3.69 -15.41 22.84
N GLN A 255 -2.85 -14.52 23.36
CA GLN A 255 -2.60 -13.20 22.75
C GLN A 255 -1.95 -13.34 21.37
N CYS A 256 -0.98 -14.22 21.19
CA CYS A 256 -0.38 -14.52 19.89
C CYS A 256 -1.42 -15.04 18.90
N GLN A 257 -2.26 -16.00 19.32
CA GLN A 257 -3.34 -16.54 18.47
C GLN A 257 -4.34 -15.46 18.06
N THR A 258 -4.74 -14.61 18.99
CA THR A 258 -5.64 -13.48 18.70
C THR A 258 -5.02 -12.51 17.70
N TYR A 259 -3.72 -12.21 17.84
CA TYR A 259 -3.01 -11.37 16.90
C TYR A 259 -2.97 -11.99 15.49
N ILE A 260 -2.65 -13.29 15.39
CA ILE A 260 -2.62 -14.03 14.12
C ILE A 260 -4.03 -14.12 13.51
N GLU A 261 -5.07 -14.30 14.31
CA GLU A 261 -6.46 -14.32 13.83
C GLU A 261 -6.88 -12.98 13.22
N LEU A 262 -6.58 -11.87 13.90
CA LEU A 262 -6.98 -10.53 13.48
C LEU A 262 -6.14 -10.00 12.31
N TYR A 263 -4.83 -10.25 12.35
CA TYR A 263 -3.84 -9.63 11.46
C TYR A 263 -2.96 -10.61 10.70
N GLY A 264 -3.25 -11.91 10.76
CA GLY A 264 -2.44 -12.95 10.14
C GLY A 264 -2.30 -12.84 8.62
N ASP A 265 -3.20 -12.12 7.95
CA ASP A 265 -3.10 -11.82 6.52
C ASP A 265 -2.15 -10.65 6.21
N ARG A 266 -1.77 -9.87 7.24
CA ARG A 266 -0.81 -8.77 7.12
C ARG A 266 0.61 -9.32 7.11
N THR A 267 1.32 -9.03 6.03
CA THR A 267 2.75 -9.35 5.87
C THR A 267 3.37 -8.39 4.86
N MET A 268 4.68 -8.27 4.87
CA MET A 268 5.39 -7.56 3.81
C MET A 268 5.08 -8.23 2.47
N GLY A 269 4.62 -7.46 1.49
CA GLY A 269 4.12 -8.00 0.22
C GLY A 269 2.71 -8.61 0.31
N GLU A 270 1.85 -8.12 1.20
CA GLU A 270 0.50 -8.68 1.47
C GLU A 270 -0.42 -8.77 0.24
N LEU A 271 -0.16 -7.98 -0.80
CA LEU A 271 -0.91 -8.02 -2.07
C LEU A 271 -0.31 -8.99 -3.11
N LYS A 272 0.64 -9.83 -2.71
CA LYS A 272 1.12 -10.95 -3.51
C LYS A 272 0.55 -12.25 -2.96
N LEU A 273 -0.07 -13.06 -3.81
CA LEU A 273 -0.66 -14.35 -3.38
C LEU A 273 0.42 -15.34 -2.94
N GLU A 274 1.62 -15.22 -3.50
CA GLU A 274 2.78 -16.02 -3.12
C GLU A 274 3.45 -15.63 -1.81
N SER A 275 3.06 -14.53 -1.14
CA SER A 275 3.66 -14.13 0.13
C SER A 275 3.31 -15.08 1.27
N ILE A 276 4.28 -15.40 2.11
CA ILE A 276 4.07 -16.15 3.34
C ILE A 276 3.43 -15.22 4.37
N THR A 277 2.39 -15.68 5.04
CA THR A 277 1.64 -14.90 6.03
C THR A 277 1.96 -15.34 7.45
N LEU A 278 1.57 -14.52 8.44
CA LEU A 278 1.72 -14.88 9.85
C LEU A 278 0.92 -16.14 10.25
N ARG A 279 -0.08 -16.52 9.46
CA ARG A 279 -0.82 -17.79 9.65
C ARG A 279 0.02 -19.00 9.27
N GLN A 280 0.90 -18.84 8.30
CA GLN A 280 1.79 -19.90 7.81
C GLN A 280 3.11 -19.91 8.58
N ASP A 281 3.65 -18.73 8.91
CA ASP A 281 4.89 -18.55 9.66
C ASP A 281 4.80 -17.29 10.54
N SER A 282 4.80 -17.49 11.86
CA SER A 282 4.71 -16.40 12.85
C SER A 282 6.06 -15.72 13.16
N SER A 283 7.15 -16.12 12.51
CA SER A 283 8.52 -15.63 12.77
C SER A 283 8.64 -14.11 12.69
N PHE A 284 7.97 -13.50 11.73
CA PHE A 284 7.97 -12.03 11.57
C PHE A 284 7.37 -11.31 12.79
N MET A 285 6.28 -11.83 13.39
CA MET A 285 5.69 -11.27 14.61
C MET A 285 6.70 -11.25 15.75
N PHE A 286 7.43 -12.35 15.94
CA PHE A 286 8.44 -12.46 17.00
C PHE A 286 9.68 -11.61 16.73
N ALA A 287 10.09 -11.45 15.47
CA ALA A 287 11.16 -10.51 15.11
C ALA A 287 10.80 -9.08 15.53
N VAL A 288 9.57 -8.64 15.26
CA VAL A 288 9.10 -7.32 15.67
C VAL A 288 9.01 -7.19 17.19
N LEU A 289 8.49 -8.20 17.90
CA LEU A 289 8.43 -8.20 19.36
C LEU A 289 9.82 -8.07 20.00
N LYS A 290 10.82 -8.78 19.48
CA LYS A 290 12.22 -8.64 19.93
C LYS A 290 12.77 -7.23 19.71
N ASN A 291 12.47 -6.63 18.55
CA ASN A 291 12.86 -5.26 18.25
C ASN A 291 12.20 -4.26 19.23
N PHE A 292 10.94 -4.48 19.60
CA PHE A 292 10.24 -3.63 20.60
C PHE A 292 10.81 -3.81 22.01
N LEU A 293 11.19 -5.04 22.37
CA LEU A 293 11.82 -5.32 23.67
C LEU A 293 13.17 -4.62 23.81
N ALA A 294 13.92 -4.49 22.73
CA ALA A 294 15.21 -3.81 22.71
C ALA A 294 15.10 -2.28 22.96
N LYS A 295 13.93 -1.67 22.67
CA LYS A 295 13.63 -0.25 22.90
C LYS A 295 12.79 -0.05 24.16
N SER A 296 13.40 0.30 25.28
CA SER A 296 12.71 0.43 26.57
C SER A 296 11.76 1.64 26.65
N ASP A 297 12.02 2.70 25.88
CA ASP A 297 11.27 3.95 25.80
C ASP A 297 10.06 3.88 24.87
N LEU A 298 9.96 2.82 24.07
CA LEU A 298 8.85 2.63 23.14
C LEU A 298 7.62 2.10 23.89
N THR A 299 6.64 2.99 24.09
CA THR A 299 5.36 2.70 24.75
C THR A 299 4.19 3.29 23.98
N LEU A 300 2.97 2.82 24.29
CA LEU A 300 1.75 3.41 23.72
C LEU A 300 1.59 4.89 24.09
N ALA A 301 2.01 5.29 25.29
CA ALA A 301 1.90 6.66 25.76
C ALA A 301 2.82 7.61 24.97
N THR A 302 4.07 7.21 24.73
CA THR A 302 5.04 8.03 23.98
C THR A 302 4.62 8.24 22.51
N LEU A 303 3.95 7.26 21.91
CA LEU A 303 3.40 7.42 20.55
C LEU A 303 2.26 8.44 20.53
N ALA A 304 1.30 8.35 21.46
CA ALA A 304 0.12 9.21 21.50
C ALA A 304 0.45 10.70 21.77
N GLU A 305 1.46 10.98 22.59
CA GLU A 305 1.88 12.36 22.90
C GLU A 305 2.43 13.10 21.68
N ASN A 306 3.21 12.40 20.85
CA ASN A 306 3.81 12.99 19.65
C ASN A 306 2.74 13.34 18.59
N GLU A 307 1.75 12.48 18.40
CA GLU A 307 0.69 12.65 17.40
C GLU A 307 -0.14 13.93 17.62
N ALA A 308 -0.55 14.18 18.86
CA ALA A 308 -1.44 15.30 19.20
C ALA A 308 -0.78 16.68 19.01
N LYS A 309 0.52 16.78 19.28
CA LYS A 309 1.26 18.05 19.28
C LYS A 309 1.28 18.71 17.89
N PHE A 310 1.69 18.00 16.86
CA PHE A 310 1.83 18.57 15.50
C PHE A 310 0.50 18.97 14.88
N ARG A 311 -0.55 18.20 15.16
CA ARG A 311 -1.91 18.56 14.75
C ARG A 311 -2.34 19.87 15.37
N GLN A 312 -2.16 20.02 16.68
CA GLN A 312 -2.54 21.23 17.42
C GLN A 312 -1.78 22.46 16.91
N GLU A 313 -0.46 22.35 16.72
CA GLU A 313 0.36 23.43 16.17
C GLU A 313 -0.10 23.87 14.77
N ALA A 314 -0.44 22.92 13.90
CA ALA A 314 -0.95 23.21 12.57
C ALA A 314 -2.34 23.87 12.61
N GLU A 315 -3.24 23.40 13.48
CA GLU A 315 -4.58 23.99 13.68
C GLU A 315 -4.47 25.41 14.24
N ASP A 316 -3.61 25.64 15.23
CA ASP A 316 -3.36 26.94 15.85
C ASP A 316 -2.76 27.94 14.85
N THR A 317 -2.04 27.48 13.85
CA THR A 317 -1.51 28.31 12.76
C THR A 317 -2.57 28.61 11.70
N VAL A 318 -3.26 27.60 11.20
CA VAL A 318 -4.13 27.73 10.00
C VAL A 318 -5.48 28.34 10.32
N MET A 319 -6.12 27.94 11.45
CA MET A 319 -7.48 28.39 11.77
C MET A 319 -7.60 29.92 11.93
N PRO A 320 -6.67 30.58 12.67
CA PRO A 320 -6.66 32.04 12.75
C PRO A 320 -6.44 32.73 11.41
N LEU A 321 -5.54 32.21 10.56
CA LEU A 321 -5.27 32.77 9.24
C LEU A 321 -6.50 32.70 8.32
N VAL A 322 -7.16 31.54 8.24
CA VAL A 322 -8.40 31.38 7.48
C VAL A 322 -9.48 32.34 7.99
N ARG A 323 -9.61 32.47 9.30
CA ARG A 323 -10.59 33.38 9.91
C ARG A 323 -10.28 34.85 9.62
N ALA A 324 -9.03 35.26 9.73
CA ALA A 324 -8.60 36.65 9.53
C ALA A 324 -8.70 37.08 8.08
N GLN A 325 -8.27 36.24 7.12
CA GLN A 325 -8.21 36.60 5.72
C GLN A 325 -9.54 36.36 4.98
N LEU A 326 -10.29 35.30 5.32
CA LEU A 326 -11.46 34.87 4.56
C LEU A 326 -12.78 34.93 5.35
N GLY A 327 -12.70 35.18 6.66
CA GLY A 327 -13.84 35.36 7.54
C GLY A 327 -14.43 34.07 8.13
N ARG A 328 -15.36 34.25 9.08
CA ARG A 328 -15.93 33.16 9.90
C ARG A 328 -16.69 32.10 9.09
N ARG A 329 -17.36 32.51 7.99
CA ARG A 329 -18.08 31.54 7.12
C ARG A 329 -17.13 30.65 6.34
N ALA A 330 -15.99 31.20 5.91
CA ALA A 330 -14.94 30.45 5.22
C ALA A 330 -14.27 29.44 6.17
N LEU A 331 -13.97 29.83 7.41
CA LEU A 331 -13.47 28.94 8.44
C LEU A 331 -14.40 27.74 8.68
N GLY A 332 -15.72 27.99 8.78
CA GLY A 332 -16.70 26.90 8.92
C GLY A 332 -16.71 25.92 7.74
N LYS A 333 -16.50 26.41 6.51
CA LYS A 333 -16.37 25.56 5.32
C LYS A 333 -15.05 24.80 5.31
N PHE A 334 -13.95 25.45 5.65
CA PHE A 334 -12.63 24.80 5.76
C PHE A 334 -12.65 23.66 6.76
N ASN A 335 -13.19 23.90 7.97
CA ASN A 335 -13.29 22.87 9.02
C ASN A 335 -14.13 21.67 8.55
N LYS A 336 -15.23 21.93 7.82
CA LYS A 336 -16.05 20.86 7.26
C LYS A 336 -15.27 20.05 6.19
N ASP A 337 -14.54 20.74 5.31
CA ASP A 337 -13.75 20.09 4.26
C ASP A 337 -12.59 19.28 4.89
N LEU A 338 -11.94 19.81 5.91
CA LEU A 338 -10.86 19.12 6.65
C LEU A 338 -11.38 17.87 7.38
N SER A 339 -12.50 17.99 8.10
CA SER A 339 -13.13 16.83 8.76
C SER A 339 -13.50 15.74 7.74
N ALA A 340 -14.13 16.14 6.62
CA ALA A 340 -14.48 15.20 5.57
C ALA A 340 -13.26 14.50 4.95
N LEU A 341 -12.12 15.20 4.82
CA LEU A 341 -10.87 14.60 4.36
C LEU A 341 -10.32 13.58 5.37
N ARG A 342 -10.33 13.92 6.67
CA ARG A 342 -9.90 13.02 7.76
C ARG A 342 -10.73 11.73 7.77
N ASP A 343 -12.06 11.86 7.75
CA ASP A 343 -12.97 10.71 7.69
C ASP A 343 -12.72 9.84 6.46
N ALA A 344 -12.51 10.46 5.30
CA ALA A 344 -12.26 9.73 4.07
C ALA A 344 -10.92 8.98 4.07
N ILE A 345 -9.86 9.56 4.65
CA ILE A 345 -8.55 8.91 4.83
C ILE A 345 -8.67 7.73 5.80
N ARG A 346 -9.33 7.91 6.95
CA ARG A 346 -9.59 6.84 7.92
C ARG A 346 -10.36 5.69 7.25
N ASN A 347 -11.43 5.98 6.52
CA ASN A 347 -12.19 4.98 5.80
C ASN A 347 -11.34 4.25 4.74
N ARG A 348 -10.47 4.97 4.04
CA ARG A 348 -9.53 4.40 3.07
C ARG A 348 -8.58 3.39 3.71
N GLU A 349 -7.96 3.75 4.83
CA GLU A 349 -7.03 2.86 5.54
C GLU A 349 -7.75 1.62 6.10
N ASN A 350 -8.96 1.80 6.64
CA ASN A 350 -9.75 0.69 7.17
C ASN A 350 -10.21 -0.27 6.05
N MET A 351 -10.60 0.25 4.89
CA MET A 351 -10.94 -0.59 3.73
C MET A 351 -9.71 -1.24 3.07
N ARG A 352 -8.49 -0.72 3.30
CA ARG A 352 -7.25 -1.40 2.91
C ARG A 352 -7.03 -2.69 3.70
N LEU A 353 -7.40 -2.74 4.99
CA LEU A 353 -7.37 -4.00 5.74
C LEU A 353 -8.33 -5.03 5.15
N ALA A 354 -9.52 -4.62 4.72
CA ALA A 354 -10.42 -5.52 4.01
C ALA A 354 -9.79 -6.08 2.73
N ARG A 355 -9.05 -5.26 1.98
CA ARG A 355 -8.32 -5.71 0.78
C ARG A 355 -7.24 -6.75 1.13
N THR A 356 -6.46 -6.51 2.18
CA THR A 356 -5.46 -7.48 2.67
C THR A 356 -6.11 -8.81 3.00
N ARG A 357 -7.21 -8.78 3.76
CA ARG A 357 -7.98 -9.96 4.12
C ARG A 357 -8.58 -10.68 2.92
N MET A 358 -9.06 -9.94 1.92
CA MET A 358 -9.52 -10.52 0.65
C MET A 358 -8.39 -11.28 -0.06
N PHE A 359 -7.20 -10.67 -0.19
CA PHE A 359 -6.04 -11.36 -0.75
C PHE A 359 -5.67 -12.62 0.05
N GLY A 360 -5.81 -12.57 1.39
CA GLY A 360 -5.62 -13.72 2.27
C GLY A 360 -6.54 -14.88 1.94
N LEU A 361 -7.85 -14.64 1.71
CA LEU A 361 -8.80 -15.68 1.32
C LEU A 361 -8.39 -16.38 0.01
N TYR A 362 -8.07 -15.60 -1.01
CA TYR A 362 -7.63 -16.16 -2.31
C TYR A 362 -6.31 -16.91 -2.18
N ARG A 363 -5.36 -16.39 -1.39
CA ARG A 363 -4.08 -17.06 -1.11
C ARG A 363 -4.31 -18.43 -0.51
N ASP A 364 -5.16 -18.55 0.50
CA ASP A 364 -5.44 -19.81 1.16
C ASP A 364 -6.11 -20.81 0.20
N ILE A 365 -7.07 -20.37 -0.61
CA ILE A 365 -7.71 -21.20 -1.63
C ILE A 365 -6.68 -21.71 -2.66
N TYR A 366 -5.83 -20.83 -3.19
CA TYR A 366 -4.86 -21.25 -4.21
C TYR A 366 -3.71 -22.05 -3.62
N SER A 367 -3.30 -21.79 -2.37
CA SER A 367 -2.34 -22.64 -1.68
C SER A 367 -2.88 -24.06 -1.53
N GLU A 368 -4.13 -24.23 -1.13
CA GLU A 368 -4.76 -25.54 -1.02
C GLU A 368 -4.90 -26.24 -2.40
N ILE A 369 -5.22 -25.51 -3.46
CA ILE A 369 -5.19 -26.06 -4.84
C ILE A 369 -3.78 -26.55 -5.17
N GLY A 370 -2.74 -25.82 -4.78
CA GLY A 370 -1.35 -26.21 -4.97
C GLY A 370 -0.98 -27.48 -4.23
N GLU A 371 -1.41 -27.62 -2.95
CA GLU A 371 -1.21 -28.85 -2.15
C GLU A 371 -1.83 -30.07 -2.85
N GLN A 372 -3.07 -29.95 -3.31
CA GLN A 372 -3.74 -31.05 -3.98
C GLN A 372 -3.13 -31.38 -5.35
N LEU A 373 -2.77 -30.37 -6.15
CA LEU A 373 -2.11 -30.59 -7.43
C LEU A 373 -0.74 -31.27 -7.24
N SER A 374 0.02 -30.91 -6.22
CA SER A 374 1.29 -31.55 -5.87
C SER A 374 1.05 -32.99 -5.37
N PHE A 375 0.07 -33.20 -4.50
CA PHE A 375 -0.31 -34.54 -4.05
C PHE A 375 -0.66 -35.48 -5.19
N TYR A 376 -1.37 -35.00 -6.22
CA TYR A 376 -1.69 -35.77 -7.44
C TYR A 376 -0.54 -35.84 -8.46
N GLY A 377 0.65 -35.35 -8.15
CA GLY A 377 1.82 -35.35 -9.04
C GLY A 377 1.65 -34.48 -10.28
N LYS A 378 0.86 -33.40 -10.20
CA LYS A 378 0.66 -32.43 -11.27
C LYS A 378 1.56 -31.21 -11.14
N LEU A 379 2.06 -30.96 -9.94
CA LEU A 379 3.10 -29.98 -9.61
C LEU A 379 4.19 -30.72 -8.81
N ASP A 380 5.42 -30.22 -8.87
CA ASP A 380 6.55 -30.78 -8.11
C ASP A 380 6.46 -30.34 -6.64
N GLU A 381 6.08 -29.07 -6.41
CA GLU A 381 5.90 -28.46 -5.09
C GLU A 381 4.54 -27.75 -5.01
N PRO A 382 3.90 -27.69 -3.82
CA PRO A 382 2.64 -26.99 -3.63
C PRO A 382 2.68 -25.53 -4.11
N ARG A 383 3.77 -24.82 -3.83
CA ARG A 383 3.93 -23.39 -4.17
C ARG A 383 4.12 -23.13 -5.67
N ASP A 384 4.28 -24.16 -6.47
CA ASP A 384 4.36 -24.07 -7.92
C ASP A 384 3.07 -23.56 -8.56
N VAL A 385 1.94 -23.67 -7.85
CA VAL A 385 0.66 -23.10 -8.26
C VAL A 385 0.74 -21.61 -8.56
N PHE A 386 1.60 -20.86 -7.89
CA PHE A 386 1.75 -19.42 -8.10
C PHE A 386 2.37 -19.06 -9.46
N TYR A 387 3.02 -20.03 -10.13
CA TYR A 387 3.53 -19.87 -11.49
C TYR A 387 2.50 -20.20 -12.58
N LEU A 388 1.29 -20.62 -12.21
CA LEU A 388 0.15 -20.72 -13.11
C LEU A 388 -0.62 -19.40 -13.15
N THR A 389 -1.39 -19.14 -14.20
CA THR A 389 -2.36 -18.05 -14.21
C THR A 389 -3.69 -18.53 -13.66
N LEU A 390 -4.52 -17.58 -13.27
CA LEU A 390 -5.90 -17.85 -12.81
C LEU A 390 -6.71 -18.62 -13.87
N GLU A 391 -6.57 -18.20 -15.13
CA GLU A 391 -7.26 -18.78 -16.27
C GLU A 391 -6.80 -20.21 -16.54
N GLU A 392 -5.51 -20.50 -16.36
CA GLU A 392 -4.96 -21.86 -16.52
C GLU A 392 -5.49 -22.81 -15.46
N ILE A 393 -5.56 -22.37 -14.19
CA ILE A 393 -6.14 -23.16 -13.09
C ILE A 393 -7.61 -23.48 -13.40
N TYR A 394 -8.39 -22.49 -13.82
CA TYR A 394 -9.80 -22.68 -14.14
C TYR A 394 -9.97 -23.56 -15.37
N ALA A 395 -9.19 -23.33 -16.44
CA ALA A 395 -9.27 -24.14 -17.65
C ALA A 395 -8.85 -25.59 -17.41
N TYR A 396 -7.85 -25.83 -16.56
CA TYR A 396 -7.42 -27.15 -16.15
C TYR A 396 -8.55 -27.88 -15.40
N ASN A 397 -9.15 -27.25 -14.40
CA ASN A 397 -10.29 -27.80 -13.65
C ASN A 397 -11.50 -28.11 -14.56
N ASP A 398 -11.81 -27.20 -15.50
CA ASP A 398 -12.97 -27.30 -16.38
C ASP A 398 -12.74 -28.24 -17.59
N GLY A 399 -11.56 -28.85 -17.71
CA GLY A 399 -11.19 -29.70 -18.86
C GLY A 399 -10.99 -28.94 -20.18
N ARG A 400 -10.73 -27.63 -20.13
CA ARG A 400 -10.51 -26.75 -21.28
C ARG A 400 -9.03 -26.34 -21.44
N GLY A 401 -8.16 -26.84 -20.57
CA GLY A 401 -6.73 -26.55 -20.60
C GLY A 401 -6.06 -27.19 -21.82
N VAL A 402 -5.28 -26.39 -22.55
CA VAL A 402 -4.49 -26.88 -23.69
C VAL A 402 -3.15 -27.50 -23.24
N GLN A 403 -2.74 -27.20 -22.01
CA GLN A 403 -1.54 -27.73 -21.37
C GLN A 403 -1.94 -28.65 -20.21
N THR A 404 -1.53 -29.93 -20.28
CA THR A 404 -1.82 -30.92 -19.23
C THR A 404 -0.59 -31.26 -18.38
N HIS A 405 0.60 -30.97 -18.86
CA HIS A 405 1.87 -31.13 -18.14
C HIS A 405 2.22 -29.82 -17.42
N LEU A 406 1.60 -29.56 -16.28
CA LEU A 406 1.77 -28.31 -15.55
C LEU A 406 3.21 -28.13 -15.02
N GLN A 407 3.89 -29.22 -14.65
CA GLN A 407 5.30 -29.20 -14.19
C GLN A 407 6.22 -28.57 -15.23
N SER A 408 6.12 -28.99 -16.51
CA SER A 408 6.96 -28.44 -17.60
C SER A 408 6.70 -26.94 -17.82
N LEU A 409 5.44 -26.52 -17.73
CA LEU A 409 5.06 -25.11 -17.85
C LEU A 409 5.64 -24.29 -16.70
N VAL A 410 5.50 -24.80 -15.47
CA VAL A 410 6.02 -24.15 -14.26
C VAL A 410 7.55 -24.07 -14.28
N ALA A 411 8.25 -25.15 -14.68
CA ALA A 411 9.70 -25.17 -14.77
C ALA A 411 10.23 -24.08 -15.72
N ALA A 412 9.65 -23.95 -16.90
CA ALA A 412 10.01 -22.92 -17.87
C ALA A 412 9.79 -21.50 -17.30
N ARG A 413 8.68 -21.29 -16.59
CA ARG A 413 8.38 -19.99 -15.95
C ARG A 413 9.29 -19.68 -14.78
N LYS A 414 9.63 -20.66 -13.95
CA LYS A 414 10.59 -20.47 -12.84
C LYS A 414 11.94 -20.00 -13.37
N GLU A 415 12.43 -20.61 -14.46
CA GLU A 415 13.68 -20.23 -15.13
C GLU A 415 13.60 -18.79 -15.65
N GLU A 416 12.55 -18.45 -16.39
CA GLU A 416 12.32 -17.10 -16.92
C GLU A 416 12.24 -16.05 -15.81
N PHE A 417 11.44 -16.31 -14.77
CA PHE A 417 11.24 -15.38 -13.64
C PHE A 417 12.47 -15.22 -12.74
N ALA A 418 13.32 -16.25 -12.65
CA ALA A 418 14.61 -16.13 -11.98
C ALA A 418 15.51 -15.11 -12.70
N GLY A 419 15.52 -15.12 -14.04
CA GLY A 419 16.25 -14.16 -14.86
C GLY A 419 15.77 -12.71 -14.66
N TYR A 420 14.49 -12.50 -14.39
CA TYR A 420 13.93 -11.14 -14.20
C TYR A 420 14.44 -10.40 -12.97
N LYS A 421 15.00 -11.10 -11.98
CA LYS A 421 15.58 -10.47 -10.79
C LYS A 421 16.78 -9.58 -11.11
N SER A 422 17.53 -9.92 -12.16
CA SER A 422 18.72 -9.18 -12.62
C SER A 422 18.39 -8.01 -13.55
N HIS A 423 17.14 -7.87 -14.01
CA HIS A 423 16.76 -6.80 -14.92
C HIS A 423 16.50 -5.51 -14.14
N ASP A 424 17.27 -4.48 -14.41
CA ASP A 424 16.98 -3.13 -13.96
C ASP A 424 15.98 -2.49 -14.91
N LEU A 425 14.77 -2.21 -14.42
CA LEU A 425 13.69 -1.63 -15.20
C LEU A 425 13.37 -0.24 -14.65
N PRO A 426 13.16 0.75 -15.55
CA PRO A 426 12.84 2.10 -15.15
C PRO A 426 11.50 2.16 -14.42
N HIS A 427 11.33 3.21 -13.60
CA HIS A 427 10.10 3.49 -12.90
C HIS A 427 8.98 3.93 -13.84
N HIS A 428 9.33 4.69 -14.87
CA HIS A 428 8.44 5.23 -15.90
C HIS A 428 9.05 4.93 -17.26
N PHE A 429 8.26 4.43 -18.17
CA PHE A 429 8.65 4.25 -19.56
C PHE A 429 7.42 4.20 -20.44
N TRP A 430 7.61 4.38 -21.73
CA TRP A 430 6.60 4.16 -22.73
C TRP A 430 7.11 3.24 -23.83
N THR A 431 6.19 2.56 -24.47
CA THR A 431 6.46 1.65 -25.58
C THR A 431 5.56 1.99 -26.76
N LYS A 432 6.07 1.79 -27.98
CA LYS A 432 5.28 1.88 -29.21
C LYS A 432 5.14 0.50 -29.81
N GLY A 433 3.90 0.05 -30.06
CA GLY A 433 3.63 -1.27 -30.64
C GLY A 433 3.59 -2.40 -29.61
N ALA A 434 3.93 -3.62 -30.04
CA ALA A 434 3.87 -4.82 -29.21
C ALA A 434 5.02 -4.88 -28.20
N VAL A 435 4.66 -4.97 -26.91
CA VAL A 435 5.58 -4.78 -25.76
C VAL A 435 6.79 -5.73 -25.76
N TYR A 436 6.82 -6.84 -26.41
CA TYR A 436 7.96 -7.76 -26.38
C TYR A 436 8.55 -8.07 -27.77
N CYS A 437 8.08 -7.40 -28.83
CA CYS A 437 8.54 -7.71 -30.18
C CYS A 437 9.58 -6.73 -30.73
N ASN A 438 9.32 -5.43 -30.65
CA ASN A 438 10.15 -4.40 -31.29
C ASN A 438 10.39 -3.19 -30.37
N ASN A 439 10.22 -3.36 -29.06
CA ASN A 439 10.25 -2.21 -28.17
C ASN A 439 11.64 -1.96 -27.62
N THR A 440 12.15 -0.80 -27.95
CA THR A 440 13.02 -0.03 -27.07
C THR A 440 12.12 0.63 -26.04
N PHE A 441 12.42 0.45 -24.75
CA PHE A 441 11.79 1.21 -23.70
C PHE A 441 12.23 2.67 -23.86
N GLU A 442 11.28 3.57 -24.22
CA GLU A 442 11.57 4.99 -24.32
C GLU A 442 11.30 5.65 -22.96
N TYR A 443 12.27 6.39 -22.47
CA TYR A 443 12.13 7.14 -21.23
C TYR A 443 11.49 8.50 -21.52
N PRO A 444 10.51 8.95 -20.72
CA PRO A 444 9.84 10.22 -20.96
C PRO A 444 10.75 11.44 -20.82
N HIS A 445 11.83 11.34 -20.07
CA HIS A 445 12.79 12.43 -19.85
C HIS A 445 14.25 11.96 -19.95
N LYS A 446 15.07 12.75 -20.62
CA LYS A 446 16.54 12.56 -20.69
C LYS A 446 17.25 12.70 -19.32
N GLY A 447 16.54 13.08 -18.27
CA GLY A 447 17.08 13.23 -16.91
C GLY A 447 17.23 11.91 -16.15
N ASP A 448 16.52 10.86 -16.55
CA ASP A 448 16.60 9.55 -15.88
C ASP A 448 17.90 8.78 -16.24
N GLU A 449 18.65 9.25 -17.24
CA GLU A 449 19.92 8.64 -17.67
C GLU A 449 21.13 9.07 -16.82
N ASN A 450 21.01 10.14 -16.01
CA ASN A 450 22.10 10.66 -15.18
C ASN A 450 21.70 10.64 -13.70
N VAL A 451 21.65 9.45 -13.11
CA VAL A 451 21.64 9.33 -11.65
C VAL A 451 23.02 9.75 -11.16
N ASP A 452 23.10 10.85 -10.43
CA ASP A 452 24.32 11.25 -9.76
C ASP A 452 24.50 10.39 -8.49
N PHE A 453 25.27 9.33 -8.63
CA PHE A 453 25.57 8.42 -7.51
C PHE A 453 26.44 9.08 -6.43
N ASP A 454 27.10 10.18 -6.76
CA ASP A 454 27.92 10.96 -5.84
C ASP A 454 27.16 12.16 -5.26
N ALA A 455 25.85 12.28 -5.53
CA ALA A 455 25.04 13.36 -4.99
C ALA A 455 25.12 13.38 -3.45
N SER A 456 25.65 14.47 -2.92
CA SER A 456 25.72 14.70 -1.47
C SER A 456 24.38 15.05 -0.84
N HIS A 457 23.41 15.48 -1.65
CA HIS A 457 22.09 15.90 -1.24
C HIS A 457 21.01 15.26 -2.11
N LEU A 458 20.03 14.64 -1.45
CA LEU A 458 18.85 14.10 -2.08
C LEU A 458 17.61 14.84 -1.56
N VAL A 459 16.56 14.90 -2.37
CA VAL A 459 15.34 15.61 -2.03
C VAL A 459 14.11 14.73 -2.34
N GLY A 460 13.21 14.65 -1.40
CA GLY A 460 11.89 14.05 -1.52
C GLY A 460 10.82 14.94 -0.92
N THR A 461 9.67 14.37 -0.64
CA THR A 461 8.56 15.08 0.03
C THR A 461 8.55 14.73 1.51
N GLY A 462 8.74 15.74 2.39
CA GLY A 462 8.61 15.57 3.84
C GLY A 462 7.16 15.21 4.22
N CYS A 463 6.99 14.19 5.04
CA CYS A 463 5.67 13.69 5.44
C CYS A 463 5.39 13.83 6.93
N TYR A 464 6.41 13.78 7.75
CA TYR A 464 6.32 14.00 9.18
C TYR A 464 7.61 14.66 9.68
N PRO A 465 7.52 15.70 10.56
CA PRO A 465 8.65 16.51 10.97
C PRO A 465 9.64 15.75 11.88
N GLY A 466 10.89 16.13 11.80
CA GLY A 466 12.00 15.65 12.61
C GLY A 466 13.30 15.66 11.83
N ILE A 467 14.41 15.89 12.53
CA ILE A 467 15.78 15.79 11.99
C ILE A 467 16.41 14.59 12.66
N VAL A 468 16.92 13.68 11.85
CA VAL A 468 17.57 12.45 12.31
C VAL A 468 18.92 12.31 11.63
N GLU A 469 19.96 12.08 12.42
CA GLU A 469 21.31 11.73 11.96
C GLU A 469 21.60 10.31 12.45
N GLU A 470 21.64 9.37 11.53
CA GLU A 470 21.83 7.96 11.90
C GLU A 470 22.21 7.13 10.66
N LYS A 471 22.68 5.91 10.89
CA LYS A 471 22.90 4.92 9.85
C LYS A 471 21.60 4.52 9.18
N ILE A 472 21.66 4.26 7.89
CA ILE A 472 20.54 3.69 7.16
C ILE A 472 20.54 2.17 7.21
N ARG A 473 19.34 1.59 7.13
CA ARG A 473 19.12 0.18 6.88
C ARG A 473 18.28 0.02 5.62
N LEU A 474 18.86 -0.62 4.60
CA LEU A 474 18.15 -0.98 3.38
C LEU A 474 17.38 -2.29 3.61
N ILE A 475 16.04 -2.23 3.53
CA ILE A 475 15.16 -3.40 3.64
C ILE A 475 14.30 -3.50 2.39
N PHE A 476 14.28 -4.67 1.75
CA PHE A 476 13.50 -4.94 0.54
C PHE A 476 12.47 -6.06 0.73
N SER A 477 12.70 -6.95 1.69
CA SER A 477 11.90 -8.15 1.91
C SER A 477 11.87 -8.55 3.40
N PRO A 478 10.94 -9.42 3.82
CA PRO A 478 10.93 -9.95 5.18
C PRO A 478 12.12 -10.88 5.50
N ASP A 479 12.88 -11.29 4.49
CA ASP A 479 14.06 -12.15 4.64
C ASP A 479 15.32 -11.34 5.00
N ASP A 480 15.26 -10.00 4.88
CA ASP A 480 16.36 -9.12 5.27
C ASP A 480 16.45 -8.99 6.79
N GLU A 481 17.54 -8.44 7.29
CA GLU A 481 17.64 -8.16 8.72
C GLU A 481 16.69 -7.01 9.11
N LEU A 482 15.70 -7.33 9.93
CA LEU A 482 14.62 -6.42 10.32
C LEU A 482 14.91 -5.61 11.60
N ASN A 483 16.06 -5.80 12.23
CA ASN A 483 16.44 -5.05 13.41
C ASN A 483 16.94 -3.66 13.03
N LEU A 484 16.11 -2.65 13.21
CA LEU A 484 16.44 -1.25 12.88
C LEU A 484 17.22 -0.55 14.01
N ASN A 485 16.94 -0.87 15.26
CA ASN A 485 17.61 -0.31 16.45
C ASN A 485 17.85 1.22 16.39
N GLY A 486 16.86 1.99 15.93
CA GLY A 486 16.97 3.43 15.77
C GLY A 486 17.52 3.91 14.44
N GLN A 487 18.02 3.01 13.59
CA GLN A 487 18.50 3.34 12.24
C GLN A 487 17.37 3.88 11.36
N ILE A 488 17.74 4.57 10.28
CA ILE A 488 16.80 5.10 9.30
C ILE A 488 16.43 3.97 8.33
N LEU A 489 15.15 3.62 8.29
CA LEU A 489 14.62 2.65 7.33
C LEU A 489 14.59 3.25 5.91
N CYS A 490 15.32 2.64 5.00
CA CYS A 490 15.30 2.99 3.58
C CYS A 490 14.77 1.82 2.74
N THR A 491 13.83 2.10 1.85
CA THR A 491 13.26 1.08 0.96
C THR A 491 12.67 1.69 -0.31
N VAL A 492 12.42 0.85 -1.32
CA VAL A 492 11.77 1.29 -2.56
C VAL A 492 10.32 1.69 -2.31
N ARG A 493 9.56 0.89 -1.56
CA ARG A 493 8.14 1.13 -1.23
C ARG A 493 7.72 0.30 -0.04
N THR A 494 6.70 0.74 0.68
CA THR A 494 6.09 -0.03 1.76
C THR A 494 4.64 -0.37 1.45
N ASP A 495 4.15 -1.39 2.10
CA ASP A 495 2.74 -1.75 2.20
C ASP A 495 2.32 -1.86 3.69
N PRO A 496 1.04 -2.09 3.99
CA PRO A 496 0.58 -2.13 5.38
C PRO A 496 1.27 -3.17 6.28
N GLY A 497 1.87 -4.21 5.72
CA GLY A 497 2.65 -5.20 6.46
C GLY A 497 3.94 -4.66 7.09
N TRP A 498 4.44 -3.52 6.61
CA TRP A 498 5.64 -2.87 7.14
C TRP A 498 5.40 -2.06 8.40
N ALA A 499 4.16 -1.67 8.68
CA ALA A 499 3.81 -0.79 9.79
C ALA A 499 4.40 -1.22 11.16
N PRO A 500 4.46 -2.52 11.50
CA PRO A 500 5.06 -2.96 12.76
C PRO A 500 6.57 -2.68 12.90
N LEU A 501 7.30 -2.47 11.80
CA LEU A 501 8.73 -2.12 11.85
C LEU A 501 8.97 -0.65 12.17
N PHE A 502 8.06 0.22 11.81
CA PHE A 502 8.24 1.67 11.88
C PHE A 502 8.62 2.19 13.27
N PRO A 503 8.00 1.75 14.39
CA PRO A 503 8.33 2.28 15.71
C PRO A 503 9.79 2.08 16.15
N THR A 504 10.49 1.12 15.53
CA THR A 504 11.91 0.85 15.83
C THR A 504 12.87 1.66 14.97
N ALA A 505 12.37 2.30 13.91
CA ALA A 505 13.16 3.22 13.08
C ALA A 505 13.37 4.57 13.78
N GLY A 506 14.51 5.20 13.52
CA GLY A 506 14.74 6.60 13.85
C GLY A 506 14.08 7.54 12.85
N GLY A 507 13.97 7.09 11.58
CA GLY A 507 13.31 7.78 10.49
C GLY A 507 12.97 6.81 9.35
N ILE A 508 12.16 7.27 8.41
CA ILE A 508 11.72 6.46 7.27
C ILE A 508 11.93 7.23 5.97
N ILE A 509 12.61 6.64 5.02
CA ILE A 509 12.78 7.19 3.68
C ILE A 509 12.31 6.17 2.64
N VAL A 510 11.41 6.59 1.77
CA VAL A 510 10.82 5.71 0.75
C VAL A 510 11.02 6.30 -0.63
N GLU A 511 11.61 5.50 -1.52
CA GLU A 511 11.88 5.93 -2.90
C GLU A 511 10.60 6.26 -3.66
N ARG A 512 9.55 5.45 -3.49
CA ARG A 512 8.27 5.62 -4.18
C ARG A 512 7.14 5.84 -3.19
N GLY A 513 6.46 6.95 -3.34
CA GLY A 513 5.32 7.28 -2.51
C GLY A 513 4.89 8.73 -2.68
N SER A 514 3.74 9.04 -2.12
CA SER A 514 3.20 10.41 -2.01
C SER A 514 2.78 10.67 -0.56
N THR A 515 2.38 11.89 -0.27
CA THR A 515 1.87 12.29 1.06
C THR A 515 0.62 11.52 1.51
N LEU A 516 -0.08 10.87 0.59
CA LEU A 516 -1.20 9.97 0.85
C LEU A 516 -0.83 8.48 0.73
N SER A 517 0.45 8.14 0.56
CA SER A 517 0.89 6.75 0.61
C SER A 517 0.69 6.16 2.01
N HIS A 518 0.65 4.83 2.09
CA HIS A 518 0.51 4.15 3.37
C HIS A 518 1.66 4.50 4.33
N SER A 519 2.89 4.52 3.83
CA SER A 519 4.07 4.91 4.62
C SER A 519 3.93 6.30 5.23
N ALA A 520 3.48 7.28 4.44
CA ALA A 520 3.29 8.64 4.92
C ALA A 520 2.17 8.74 5.98
N VAL A 521 1.06 8.02 5.78
CA VAL A 521 -0.06 7.99 6.74
C VAL A 521 0.39 7.36 8.05
N VAL A 522 0.98 6.15 8.00
CA VAL A 522 1.38 5.42 9.21
C VAL A 522 2.53 6.11 9.94
N ALA A 523 3.52 6.66 9.23
CA ALA A 523 4.60 7.42 9.86
C ALA A 523 4.06 8.62 10.66
N ARG A 524 3.05 9.33 10.13
CA ARG A 524 2.36 10.42 10.84
C ARG A 524 1.64 9.93 12.09
N GLU A 525 0.89 8.82 11.96
CA GLU A 525 0.14 8.24 13.09
C GLU A 525 1.07 7.66 14.19
N LEU A 526 2.28 7.27 13.84
CA LEU A 526 3.28 6.76 14.76
C LEU A 526 4.31 7.83 15.22
N GLY A 527 4.20 9.06 14.70
CA GLY A 527 5.07 10.16 15.09
C GLY A 527 6.53 10.00 14.62
N ILE A 528 6.77 9.36 13.49
CA ILE A 528 8.12 9.01 13.01
C ILE A 528 8.52 9.91 11.85
N PRO A 529 9.69 10.59 11.88
CA PRO A 529 10.18 11.41 10.79
C PRO A 529 10.20 10.64 9.47
N ALA A 530 9.59 11.21 8.42
CA ALA A 530 9.43 10.49 7.17
C ALA A 530 9.58 11.38 5.94
N ILE A 531 10.24 10.82 4.91
CA ILE A 531 10.41 11.39 3.58
C ILE A 531 9.96 10.35 2.56
N VAL A 532 9.19 10.75 1.56
CA VAL A 532 8.75 9.87 0.46
C VAL A 532 9.06 10.50 -0.90
N GLY A 533 9.11 9.65 -1.93
CA GLY A 533 9.31 10.12 -3.31
C GLY A 533 10.74 10.61 -3.56
N VAL A 534 11.74 9.94 -3.03
CA VAL A 534 13.17 10.23 -3.28
C VAL A 534 13.63 9.39 -4.47
N PRO A 535 13.88 9.98 -5.65
CA PRO A 535 14.23 9.20 -6.84
C PRO A 535 15.54 8.42 -6.64
N GLU A 536 15.57 7.17 -7.09
CA GLU A 536 16.77 6.30 -7.11
C GLU A 536 17.47 6.13 -5.75
N LEU A 537 16.78 6.41 -4.65
CA LEU A 537 17.29 6.36 -3.28
C LEU A 537 18.13 5.10 -3.00
N THR A 538 17.56 3.95 -3.36
CA THR A 538 18.15 2.64 -3.04
C THR A 538 19.29 2.23 -3.95
N LYS A 539 19.57 3.02 -4.99
CA LYS A 539 20.76 2.87 -5.83
C LYS A 539 21.89 3.82 -5.42
N ILE A 540 21.53 4.99 -4.85
CA ILE A 540 22.47 6.03 -4.46
C ILE A 540 23.05 5.75 -3.07
N LEU A 541 22.19 5.42 -2.10
CA LEU A 541 22.60 5.17 -0.72
C LEU A 541 23.01 3.71 -0.51
N GLN A 542 24.02 3.50 0.33
CA GLN A 542 24.53 2.17 0.69
C GLN A 542 24.06 1.78 2.11
N ASP A 543 23.82 0.49 2.34
CA ASP A 543 23.45 0.00 3.68
C ASP A 543 24.54 0.38 4.69
N GLN A 544 24.12 0.83 5.88
CA GLN A 544 24.98 1.33 6.98
C GLN A 544 25.65 2.69 6.71
N GLU A 545 25.33 3.39 5.65
CA GLU A 545 25.79 4.76 5.42
C GLU A 545 25.13 5.73 6.40
N ILE A 546 25.87 6.73 6.90
CA ILE A 546 25.35 7.76 7.83
C ILE A 546 24.81 8.93 7.02
N ILE A 547 23.59 9.30 7.31
CA ILE A 547 22.91 10.43 6.68
C ILE A 547 22.22 11.32 7.72
N ARG A 548 21.98 12.57 7.34
CA ARG A 548 21.06 13.47 8.01
C ARG A 548 19.79 13.62 7.18
N MET A 549 18.64 13.25 7.71
CA MET A 549 17.36 13.48 7.09
C MET A 549 16.57 14.57 7.80
N ASN A 550 15.82 15.38 7.03
CA ASN A 550 14.91 16.39 7.55
C ASN A 550 13.49 16.13 7.02
N GLY A 551 12.63 15.58 7.86
CA GLY A 551 11.24 15.23 7.52
C GLY A 551 10.30 16.43 7.30
N ILE A 552 10.75 17.67 7.58
CA ILE A 552 10.01 18.91 7.27
C ILE A 552 10.26 19.32 5.82
N THR A 553 11.55 19.45 5.46
CA THR A 553 11.97 19.95 4.15
C THR A 553 12.04 18.87 3.08
N GLY A 554 12.08 17.59 3.49
CA GLY A 554 12.30 16.46 2.59
C GLY A 554 13.74 16.31 2.11
N THR A 555 14.71 16.98 2.77
CA THR A 555 16.12 16.93 2.39
C THR A 555 16.85 15.80 3.10
N ILE A 556 17.78 15.18 2.38
CA ILE A 556 18.68 14.13 2.86
C ILE A 556 20.09 14.56 2.50
N GLU A 557 20.98 14.54 3.48
CA GLU A 557 22.40 14.90 3.33
C GLU A 557 23.26 13.68 3.70
N ARG A 558 24.16 13.30 2.82
CA ARG A 558 25.15 12.25 3.10
C ARG A 558 26.28 12.84 3.92
N LEU A 559 26.60 12.20 5.05
CA LEU A 559 27.64 12.65 5.95
C LEU A 559 28.94 11.88 5.66
N ASP A 560 30.03 12.61 5.42
CA ASP A 560 31.34 12.02 5.14
C ASP A 560 31.88 11.21 6.32
N SER A 561 32.72 10.21 6.02
CA SER A 561 33.35 9.28 6.99
C SER A 561 34.19 9.94 8.10
N ALA A 562 34.53 11.23 7.99
CA ALA A 562 35.16 11.99 9.06
C ALA A 562 34.21 12.25 10.28
N VAL A 563 32.89 12.20 10.07
CA VAL A 563 31.88 12.30 11.14
C VAL A 563 31.68 10.93 11.81
N GLU A 564 31.95 9.85 11.10
CA GLU A 564 31.84 8.47 11.59
C GLU A 564 32.76 8.21 12.81
N SER A 565 33.98 8.75 12.79
CA SER A 565 34.91 8.65 13.93
C SER A 565 34.45 9.46 15.15
N ALA A 566 33.86 10.64 14.94
CA ALA A 566 33.40 11.50 16.03
C ALA A 566 32.12 10.96 16.72
N LEU A 567 31.20 10.35 15.96
CA LEU A 567 29.98 9.73 16.51
C LEU A 567 30.28 8.43 17.26
N THR A 568 31.25 7.65 16.79
CA THR A 568 31.70 6.43 17.49
C THR A 568 32.37 6.76 18.82
N GLU A 569 33.21 7.79 18.88
CA GLU A 569 33.83 8.27 20.12
C GLU A 569 32.82 8.81 21.14
N MET A 570 31.74 9.44 20.69
CA MET A 570 30.67 9.92 21.59
C MET A 570 29.80 8.80 22.13
N SER A 571 29.59 7.71 21.38
CA SER A 571 28.79 6.55 21.83
C SER A 571 29.55 5.63 22.78
N GLU A 572 30.90 5.61 22.71
CA GLU A 572 31.76 4.86 23.65
C GLU A 572 32.01 5.65 24.96
N ALA A 573 31.69 6.95 24.99
CA ALA A 573 31.88 7.81 26.17
C ALA A 573 30.59 8.02 27.00
N SER A 574 29.45 7.46 26.57
CA SER A 574 28.17 7.50 27.28
C SER A 574 27.74 6.10 27.75
#